data_04d9206ad5cde638bc69e1ea4abde4b2
#
_entry.id   04d9206ad5cde638bc69e1ea4abde4b2
#
_cell.length_a   1.000
_cell.length_b   1.000
_cell.length_c   1.000
_cell.angle_alpha   90.00
_cell.angle_beta   90.00
_cell.angle_gamma   90.00
#
_symmetry.space_group_name_H-M   'P 1'
#
loop_
_entity.id
_entity.type
_entity.pdbx_description
1 polymer ?
#
loop_
_entity_poly.entity_id
_entity_poly.type
_entity_poly.pdbx_seq_one_letter_code
_entity_poly.pdbx_strand_id
1 'polypeptide(L)'
;YDEYKENKNIKDIYIMTSHRGTAKKSESEDTTKNVTIVSVDDGKRYSGFTGLTYHTSKETAVIPEDGALVTYKLAKDFNLKENDNVSVTIDDRTYEFKIAGIVDMYVGQYVFVNDRYYKEVTGSEPDKNYFIANLNIEGDKEQQAFGTEMIKKYGIKSISYYNSISSDFNDTISSLSIITVILIISAGLLAFVVLYNLINVNLSERIREIATIKVLGFYDKEVANYVYRENIILSIIGAIIGLGLGKILHSYIMTVIEMDDVIFPKMIFWYSYIISFAITIVFGIIVNLTMYNKLKKIPMVESLKSVE
;
A
#
# COMPACT_ATOMS: atom_id res chain seq x y z
N TYR A 1 -18.65 27.86 -19.52
CA TYR A 1 -17.44 27.09 -19.93
C TYR A 1 -16.34 28.02 -20.42
N ASP A 2 -16.59 28.88 -21.36
CA ASP A 2 -15.59 29.79 -21.97
C ASP A 2 -15.04 30.80 -20.93
N GLU A 3 -15.86 31.24 -19.99
CA GLU A 3 -15.46 32.14 -18.91
C GLU A 3 -14.45 31.53 -17.93
N TYR A 4 -14.44 30.20 -17.75
CA TYR A 4 -13.43 29.50 -16.92
C TYR A 4 -12.09 29.36 -17.65
N LYS A 5 -12.09 29.17 -18.97
CA LYS A 5 -10.87 29.09 -19.80
C LYS A 5 -10.11 30.41 -19.88
N GLU A 6 -10.80 31.55 -19.78
CA GLU A 6 -10.17 32.87 -19.82
C GLU A 6 -9.51 33.27 -18.50
N ASN A 7 -9.71 32.48 -17.43
CA ASN A 7 -9.12 32.77 -16.13
C ASN A 7 -7.64 32.41 -16.11
N LYS A 8 -6.74 33.39 -15.94
CA LYS A 8 -5.28 33.23 -15.91
C LYS A 8 -4.78 32.26 -14.84
N ASN A 9 -5.59 32.03 -13.81
CA ASN A 9 -5.29 31.13 -12.70
C ASN A 9 -5.58 29.66 -13.03
N ILE A 10 -6.28 29.37 -14.13
CA ILE A 10 -6.60 28.02 -14.59
C ILE A 10 -5.69 27.71 -15.78
N LYS A 11 -4.86 26.67 -15.63
CA LYS A 11 -3.98 26.18 -16.69
C LYS A 11 -4.73 25.33 -17.70
N ASP A 12 -5.54 24.43 -17.21
CA ASP A 12 -6.40 23.55 -18.00
C ASP A 12 -7.62 23.13 -17.18
N ILE A 13 -8.73 22.89 -17.85
CA ILE A 13 -10.01 22.47 -17.23
C ILE A 13 -10.68 21.41 -18.09
N TYR A 14 -11.22 20.41 -17.42
CA TYR A 14 -12.02 19.37 -18.04
C TYR A 14 -13.39 19.29 -17.35
N ILE A 15 -14.46 19.40 -18.12
CA ILE A 15 -15.85 19.34 -17.61
C ILE A 15 -16.45 17.99 -17.98
N MET A 16 -17.11 17.38 -17.02
CA MET A 16 -17.66 16.03 -17.12
C MET A 16 -18.99 15.92 -16.36
N THR A 17 -19.65 14.81 -16.57
CA THR A 17 -20.79 14.40 -15.77
C THR A 17 -20.33 13.45 -14.68
N SER A 18 -20.79 13.66 -13.46
CA SER A 18 -20.51 12.78 -12.34
C SER A 18 -21.77 12.53 -11.52
N HIS A 19 -22.21 11.28 -11.46
CA HIS A 19 -23.34 10.84 -10.64
C HIS A 19 -22.94 9.76 -9.66
N ARG A 20 -23.48 9.82 -8.46
CA ARG A 20 -23.36 8.74 -7.51
C ARG A 20 -24.48 7.74 -7.73
N GLY A 21 -24.16 6.48 -7.63
CA GLY A 21 -25.11 5.40 -7.76
C GLY A 21 -24.66 4.18 -6.98
N THR A 22 -25.40 3.11 -7.14
CA THR A 22 -25.06 1.79 -6.58
C THR A 22 -24.92 0.78 -7.69
N ALA A 23 -23.84 -0.01 -7.67
CA ALA A 23 -23.62 -1.08 -8.61
C ALA A 23 -24.00 -2.45 -8.02
N LYS A 24 -24.47 -3.34 -8.89
CA LYS A 24 -24.72 -4.77 -8.65
C LYS A 24 -24.14 -5.56 -9.82
N LYS A 25 -23.75 -6.80 -9.57
CA LYS A 25 -23.34 -7.70 -10.64
C LYS A 25 -24.51 -8.10 -11.52
N SER A 26 -25.66 -8.36 -10.90
CA SER A 26 -26.91 -8.67 -11.57
C SER A 26 -28.07 -8.24 -10.69
N GLU A 27 -29.29 -8.13 -11.26
CA GLU A 27 -30.50 -7.76 -10.51
C GLU A 27 -30.86 -8.74 -9.38
N SER A 28 -30.39 -9.99 -9.47
CA SER A 28 -30.65 -11.05 -8.50
C SER A 28 -29.68 -11.07 -7.31
N GLU A 29 -28.64 -10.25 -7.29
CA GLU A 29 -27.67 -10.17 -6.17
C GLU A 29 -28.07 -9.08 -5.17
N ASP A 30 -28.08 -9.42 -3.87
CA ASP A 30 -28.34 -8.45 -2.79
C ASP A 30 -27.13 -7.55 -2.48
N THR A 31 -25.94 -7.94 -2.92
CA THR A 31 -24.72 -7.19 -2.65
C THR A 31 -24.65 -5.96 -3.53
N THR A 32 -24.67 -4.78 -2.91
CA THR A 32 -24.51 -3.48 -3.59
C THR A 32 -23.21 -2.82 -3.21
N LYS A 33 -22.61 -2.08 -4.15
CA LYS A 33 -21.46 -1.21 -3.91
C LYS A 33 -21.76 0.21 -4.39
N ASN A 34 -21.32 1.20 -3.61
CA ASN A 34 -21.39 2.58 -4.03
C ASN A 34 -20.42 2.82 -5.19
N VAL A 35 -20.89 3.43 -6.25
CA VAL A 35 -20.07 3.77 -7.42
C VAL A 35 -20.31 5.22 -7.86
N THR A 36 -19.32 5.78 -8.49
CA THR A 36 -19.45 7.06 -9.20
C THR A 36 -19.38 6.81 -10.69
N ILE A 37 -20.41 7.18 -11.41
CA ILE A 37 -20.43 7.15 -12.87
C ILE A 37 -19.87 8.47 -13.36
N VAL A 38 -18.84 8.37 -14.22
CA VAL A 38 -18.20 9.52 -14.85
C VAL A 38 -18.41 9.42 -16.35
N SER A 39 -19.11 10.42 -16.92
CA SER A 39 -19.31 10.51 -18.36
C SER A 39 -18.52 11.69 -18.93
N VAL A 40 -17.79 11.40 -20.02
CA VAL A 40 -16.84 12.31 -20.65
C VAL A 40 -17.06 12.41 -22.15
N ASP A 41 -16.79 13.57 -22.73
CA ASP A 41 -16.89 13.82 -24.18
C ASP A 41 -15.67 13.24 -24.95
N ASP A 42 -14.47 13.41 -24.39
CA ASP A 42 -13.21 12.93 -24.97
C ASP A 42 -12.46 12.05 -23.96
N GLY A 43 -12.61 10.73 -24.13
CA GLY A 43 -12.00 9.75 -23.24
C GLY A 43 -10.47 9.75 -23.25
N LYS A 44 -9.84 10.11 -24.38
CA LYS A 44 -8.38 10.20 -24.48
C LYS A 44 -7.84 11.41 -23.73
N ARG A 45 -8.48 12.58 -23.89
CA ARG A 45 -8.11 13.80 -23.18
C ARG A 45 -8.30 13.65 -21.68
N TYR A 46 -9.43 13.05 -21.25
CA TYR A 46 -9.70 12.77 -19.84
C TYR A 46 -8.63 11.88 -19.21
N SER A 47 -8.27 10.78 -19.87
CA SER A 47 -7.24 9.86 -19.39
C SER A 47 -5.85 10.51 -19.33
N GLY A 48 -5.53 11.36 -20.30
CA GLY A 48 -4.30 12.17 -20.26
C GLY A 48 -4.27 13.17 -19.10
N PHE A 49 -5.45 13.71 -18.72
CA PHE A 49 -5.60 14.64 -17.61
C PHE A 49 -5.50 13.95 -16.23
N THR A 50 -6.06 12.76 -16.11
CA THR A 50 -6.15 12.00 -14.84
C THR A 50 -5.06 10.95 -14.65
N GLY A 51 -4.33 10.60 -15.72
CA GLY A 51 -3.35 9.53 -15.67
C GLY A 51 -3.97 8.12 -15.53
N LEU A 52 -5.21 7.94 -16.03
CA LEU A 52 -5.92 6.66 -15.95
C LEU A 52 -5.17 5.58 -16.74
N THR A 53 -4.95 4.41 -16.14
CA THR A 53 -4.23 3.29 -16.78
C THR A 53 -5.03 2.00 -16.72
N TYR A 54 -4.88 1.14 -17.72
CA TYR A 54 -5.43 -0.22 -17.68
C TYR A 54 -4.77 -1.05 -16.59
N HIS A 55 -5.56 -1.86 -15.89
CA HIS A 55 -5.04 -2.70 -14.80
C HIS A 55 -4.00 -3.71 -15.29
N THR A 56 -4.21 -4.34 -16.44
CA THR A 56 -3.37 -5.42 -16.95
C THR A 56 -2.13 -4.91 -17.66
N SER A 57 -2.27 -3.99 -18.64
CA SER A 57 -1.16 -3.51 -19.46
C SER A 57 -0.36 -2.38 -18.82
N LYS A 58 -0.97 -1.65 -17.86
CA LYS A 58 -0.43 -0.42 -17.27
C LYS A 58 -0.22 0.73 -18.28
N GLU A 59 -0.73 0.56 -19.48
CA GLU A 59 -0.77 1.63 -20.48
C GLU A 59 -1.88 2.62 -20.16
N THR A 60 -1.79 3.84 -20.71
CA THR A 60 -2.85 4.85 -20.58
C THR A 60 -4.16 4.29 -21.12
N ALA A 61 -5.18 4.23 -20.26
CA ALA A 61 -6.49 3.76 -20.65
C ALA A 61 -7.22 4.84 -21.46
N VAL A 62 -7.92 4.45 -22.49
CA VAL A 62 -8.78 5.34 -23.27
C VAL A 62 -10.22 4.90 -23.07
N ILE A 63 -11.08 5.80 -22.57
CA ILE A 63 -12.51 5.52 -22.41
C ILE A 63 -13.10 5.33 -23.81
N PRO A 64 -13.64 4.14 -24.12
CA PRO A 64 -14.14 3.81 -25.46
C PRO A 64 -15.46 4.55 -25.75
N GLU A 65 -15.80 4.66 -27.04
CA GLU A 65 -17.10 5.19 -27.45
C GLU A 65 -18.26 4.24 -27.13
N ASP A 66 -17.98 2.93 -27.09
CA ASP A 66 -18.93 1.87 -26.80
C ASP A 66 -18.44 1.03 -25.62
N GLY A 67 -19.19 1.02 -24.52
CA GLY A 67 -18.85 0.29 -23.31
C GLY A 67 -18.25 1.16 -22.22
N ALA A 68 -18.04 0.56 -21.06
CA ALA A 68 -17.59 1.21 -19.85
C ALA A 68 -16.21 0.68 -19.41
N LEU A 69 -15.38 1.56 -18.84
CA LEU A 69 -14.23 1.14 -18.04
C LEU A 69 -14.65 1.12 -16.57
N VAL A 70 -14.33 0.04 -15.88
CA VAL A 70 -14.61 -0.10 -14.44
C VAL A 70 -13.32 -0.17 -13.65
N THR A 71 -13.35 0.34 -12.42
CA THR A 71 -12.18 0.24 -11.53
C THR A 71 -11.91 -1.20 -11.14
N TYR A 72 -10.63 -1.53 -10.97
CA TYR A 72 -10.20 -2.89 -10.56
C TYR A 72 -10.86 -3.34 -9.24
N LYS A 73 -11.10 -2.41 -8.30
CA LYS A 73 -11.81 -2.73 -7.06
C LYS A 73 -13.22 -3.25 -7.31
N LEU A 74 -14.00 -2.54 -8.15
CA LEU A 74 -15.35 -2.95 -8.52
C LEU A 74 -15.36 -4.29 -9.26
N ALA A 75 -14.43 -4.45 -10.21
CA ALA A 75 -14.28 -5.69 -10.95
C ALA A 75 -13.92 -6.88 -10.05
N LYS A 76 -13.05 -6.68 -9.06
CA LYS A 76 -12.66 -7.69 -8.08
C LYS A 76 -13.81 -8.07 -7.17
N ASP A 77 -14.53 -7.08 -6.61
CA ASP A 77 -15.60 -7.31 -5.64
C ASP A 77 -16.76 -8.13 -6.25
N PHE A 78 -17.08 -7.88 -7.53
CA PHE A 78 -18.12 -8.60 -8.25
C PHE A 78 -17.61 -9.71 -9.17
N ASN A 79 -16.29 -9.98 -9.19
CA ASN A 79 -15.66 -10.94 -10.10
C ASN A 79 -16.06 -10.69 -11.58
N LEU A 80 -15.98 -9.42 -12.00
CA LEU A 80 -16.30 -8.98 -13.36
C LEU A 80 -15.08 -9.09 -14.27
N LYS A 81 -15.36 -9.38 -15.54
CA LYS A 81 -14.37 -9.44 -16.62
C LYS A 81 -14.78 -8.52 -17.77
N GLU A 82 -13.86 -8.32 -18.69
CA GLU A 82 -14.18 -7.67 -19.97
C GLU A 82 -15.30 -8.42 -20.69
N ASN A 83 -16.22 -7.69 -21.28
CA ASN A 83 -17.47 -8.12 -21.91
C ASN A 83 -18.60 -8.59 -20.97
N ASP A 84 -18.41 -8.60 -19.65
CA ASP A 84 -19.51 -8.75 -18.70
C ASP A 84 -20.34 -7.45 -18.63
N ASN A 85 -21.53 -7.54 -18.06
CA ASN A 85 -22.38 -6.39 -17.76
C ASN A 85 -22.32 -6.07 -16.26
N VAL A 86 -22.44 -4.80 -15.94
CA VAL A 86 -22.63 -4.31 -14.56
C VAL A 86 -23.90 -3.47 -14.52
N SER A 87 -24.79 -3.80 -13.58
CA SER A 87 -26.02 -3.03 -13.34
C SER A 87 -25.73 -1.89 -12.38
N VAL A 88 -26.04 -0.66 -12.78
CA VAL A 88 -25.83 0.55 -11.98
C VAL A 88 -27.13 1.29 -11.81
N THR A 89 -27.52 1.54 -10.56
CA THR A 89 -28.72 2.31 -10.21
C THR A 89 -28.32 3.76 -9.96
N ILE A 90 -28.92 4.67 -10.71
CA ILE A 90 -28.80 6.13 -10.61
C ILE A 90 -30.21 6.68 -10.43
N ASP A 91 -30.47 7.49 -9.42
CA ASP A 91 -31.77 8.12 -9.16
C ASP A 91 -32.97 7.14 -9.30
N ASP A 92 -32.83 5.98 -8.61
CA ASP A 92 -33.82 4.88 -8.58
C ASP A 92 -34.08 4.18 -9.93
N ARG A 93 -33.25 4.42 -10.95
CA ARG A 93 -33.31 3.73 -12.22
C ARG A 93 -32.07 2.88 -12.40
N THR A 94 -32.24 1.64 -12.82
CA THR A 94 -31.15 0.69 -13.06
C THR A 94 -30.81 0.63 -14.55
N TYR A 95 -29.53 0.72 -14.85
CA TYR A 95 -28.98 0.68 -16.20
C TYR A 95 -27.91 -0.39 -16.27
N GLU A 96 -27.79 -1.05 -17.42
CA GLU A 96 -26.75 -2.04 -17.66
C GLU A 96 -25.63 -1.48 -18.52
N PHE A 97 -24.41 -1.50 -18.00
CA PHE A 97 -23.22 -1.06 -18.74
C PHE A 97 -22.36 -2.28 -19.09
N LYS A 98 -22.01 -2.42 -20.36
CA LYS A 98 -21.08 -3.46 -20.83
C LYS A 98 -19.65 -3.02 -20.51
N ILE A 99 -18.87 -3.91 -19.90
CA ILE A 99 -17.49 -3.65 -19.52
C ILE A 99 -16.57 -3.83 -20.72
N ALA A 100 -15.91 -2.77 -21.14
CA ALA A 100 -14.90 -2.75 -22.19
C ALA A 100 -13.46 -2.90 -21.67
N GLY A 101 -13.24 -2.64 -20.38
CA GLY A 101 -11.92 -2.78 -19.76
C GLY A 101 -11.93 -2.46 -18.28
N ILE A 102 -10.83 -2.82 -17.62
CA ILE A 102 -10.62 -2.63 -16.19
C ILE A 102 -9.43 -1.68 -15.99
N VAL A 103 -9.60 -0.66 -15.14
CA VAL A 103 -8.62 0.40 -14.91
C VAL A 103 -8.18 0.47 -13.45
N ASP A 104 -6.97 0.97 -13.24
CA ASP A 104 -6.46 1.22 -11.90
C ASP A 104 -6.99 2.54 -11.35
N MET A 105 -7.66 2.45 -10.21
CA MET A 105 -8.00 3.56 -9.34
C MET A 105 -7.94 3.03 -7.91
N TYR A 106 -7.12 3.66 -7.07
CA TYR A 106 -6.87 3.15 -5.72
C TYR A 106 -7.89 3.63 -4.70
N VAL A 107 -8.62 4.72 -5.00
CA VAL A 107 -9.62 5.33 -4.13
C VAL A 107 -10.91 5.53 -4.91
N GLY A 108 -12.01 5.07 -4.35
CA GLY A 108 -13.35 5.10 -4.95
C GLY A 108 -13.59 4.00 -5.98
N GLN A 109 -14.85 3.75 -6.23
CA GLN A 109 -15.30 2.81 -7.25
C GLN A 109 -15.98 3.61 -8.36
N TYR A 110 -15.49 3.46 -9.59
CA TYR A 110 -15.94 4.26 -10.73
C TYR A 110 -16.34 3.39 -11.92
N VAL A 111 -17.31 3.91 -12.66
CA VAL A 111 -17.70 3.46 -13.99
C VAL A 111 -17.50 4.63 -14.93
N PHE A 112 -16.52 4.54 -15.83
CA PHE A 112 -16.19 5.57 -16.80
C PHE A 112 -16.82 5.23 -18.15
N VAL A 113 -17.54 6.18 -18.72
CA VAL A 113 -18.23 6.02 -20.01
C VAL A 113 -18.02 7.26 -20.89
N ASN A 114 -18.15 7.08 -22.19
CA ASN A 114 -18.27 8.22 -23.11
C ASN A 114 -19.68 8.80 -23.06
N ASP A 115 -19.85 10.10 -23.30
CA ASP A 115 -21.13 10.81 -23.31
C ASP A 115 -22.15 10.17 -24.26
N ARG A 116 -21.69 9.70 -25.41
CA ARG A 116 -22.52 9.01 -26.40
C ARG A 116 -23.08 7.71 -25.82
N TYR A 117 -22.23 6.87 -25.25
CA TYR A 117 -22.64 5.59 -24.65
C TYR A 117 -23.51 5.80 -23.40
N TYR A 118 -23.21 6.81 -22.59
CA TYR A 118 -24.05 7.21 -21.46
C TYR A 118 -25.48 7.52 -21.94
N LYS A 119 -25.63 8.35 -22.96
CA LYS A 119 -26.94 8.71 -23.55
C LYS A 119 -27.65 7.48 -24.15
N GLU A 120 -26.93 6.61 -24.83
CA GLU A 120 -27.48 5.38 -25.41
C GLU A 120 -28.08 4.47 -24.34
N VAL A 121 -27.37 4.26 -23.21
CA VAL A 121 -27.78 3.38 -22.12
C VAL A 121 -28.86 4.00 -21.25
N THR A 122 -28.73 5.29 -20.91
CA THR A 122 -29.64 5.94 -19.94
C THR A 122 -30.83 6.66 -20.62
N GLY A 123 -30.74 6.93 -21.89
CA GLY A 123 -31.72 7.73 -22.63
C GLY A 123 -31.69 9.22 -22.27
N SER A 124 -30.73 9.68 -21.48
CA SER A 124 -30.63 11.06 -20.99
C SER A 124 -29.34 11.72 -21.46
N GLU A 125 -29.39 13.00 -21.75
CA GLU A 125 -28.17 13.78 -22.04
C GLU A 125 -27.31 13.89 -20.77
N PRO A 126 -25.96 13.81 -20.92
CA PRO A 126 -25.05 14.02 -19.80
C PRO A 126 -25.16 15.44 -19.22
N ASP A 127 -25.47 15.54 -17.94
CA ASP A 127 -25.52 16.84 -17.24
C ASP A 127 -24.11 17.22 -16.76
N LYS A 128 -23.47 18.18 -17.39
CA LYS A 128 -22.11 18.64 -17.11
C LYS A 128 -22.02 19.33 -15.73
N ASN A 129 -22.03 18.55 -14.67
CA ASN A 129 -22.17 18.98 -13.28
C ASN A 129 -20.85 18.93 -12.47
N TYR A 130 -19.76 18.48 -13.08
CA TYR A 130 -18.49 18.34 -12.43
C TYR A 130 -17.33 18.80 -13.32
N PHE A 131 -16.26 19.28 -12.71
CA PHE A 131 -15.06 19.62 -13.45
C PHE A 131 -13.80 19.29 -12.65
N ILE A 132 -12.71 19.05 -13.36
CA ILE A 132 -11.36 18.98 -12.83
C ILE A 132 -10.51 20.06 -13.48
N ALA A 133 -9.65 20.71 -12.72
CA ALA A 133 -8.83 21.81 -13.23
C ALA A 133 -7.41 21.74 -12.70
N ASN A 134 -6.44 22.04 -13.58
CA ASN A 134 -5.09 22.34 -13.19
C ASN A 134 -4.94 23.85 -13.01
N LEU A 135 -4.39 24.26 -11.86
CA LEU A 135 -4.22 25.66 -11.53
C LEU A 135 -2.79 26.15 -11.80
N ASN A 136 -2.65 27.42 -12.15
CA ASN A 136 -1.36 28.14 -12.24
C ASN A 136 -1.01 28.82 -10.91
N ILE A 137 -1.64 28.44 -9.82
CA ILE A 137 -1.46 29.04 -8.48
C ILE A 137 -0.62 28.10 -7.66
N GLU A 138 0.49 28.60 -7.13
CA GLU A 138 1.33 27.91 -6.15
C GLU A 138 0.93 28.34 -4.72
N GLY A 139 0.87 27.39 -3.80
CA GLY A 139 0.53 27.62 -2.41
C GLY A 139 -0.93 27.30 -2.07
N ASP A 140 -1.10 26.58 -0.94
CA ASP A 140 -2.43 26.08 -0.52
C ASP A 140 -3.38 27.22 -0.14
N LYS A 141 -2.86 28.29 0.48
CA LYS A 141 -3.69 29.44 0.91
C LYS A 141 -4.23 30.21 -0.28
N GLU A 142 -3.40 30.42 -1.29
CA GLU A 142 -3.75 31.11 -2.54
C GLU A 142 -4.77 30.29 -3.35
N GLN A 143 -4.59 28.96 -3.42
CA GLN A 143 -5.55 28.06 -4.02
C GLN A 143 -6.90 28.08 -3.29
N GLN A 144 -6.91 28.04 -1.96
CA GLN A 144 -8.12 28.12 -1.14
C GLN A 144 -8.85 29.47 -1.30
N ALA A 145 -8.11 30.58 -1.36
CA ALA A 145 -8.68 31.90 -1.62
C ALA A 145 -9.34 31.98 -3.00
N PHE A 146 -8.64 31.46 -4.03
CA PHE A 146 -9.17 31.37 -5.39
C PHE A 146 -10.44 30.49 -5.45
N GLY A 147 -10.43 29.32 -4.82
CA GLY A 147 -11.61 28.47 -4.77
C GLY A 147 -12.79 29.10 -4.05
N THR A 148 -12.53 29.86 -2.98
CA THR A 148 -13.58 30.61 -2.27
C THR A 148 -14.22 31.67 -3.18
N GLU A 149 -13.42 32.35 -3.99
CA GLU A 149 -13.90 33.30 -5.01
C GLU A 149 -14.74 32.58 -6.06
N MET A 150 -14.26 31.44 -6.57
CA MET A 150 -14.96 30.63 -7.56
C MET A 150 -16.32 30.11 -7.06
N ILE A 151 -16.39 29.65 -5.81
CA ILE A 151 -17.64 29.24 -5.17
C ILE A 151 -18.64 30.41 -5.13
N LYS A 152 -18.20 31.60 -4.71
CA LYS A 152 -19.06 32.76 -4.59
C LYS A 152 -19.52 33.30 -5.96
N LYS A 153 -18.61 33.35 -6.92
CA LYS A 153 -18.88 33.94 -8.24
C LYS A 153 -19.77 33.06 -9.13
N TYR A 154 -19.55 31.74 -9.07
CA TYR A 154 -20.16 30.80 -10.01
C TYR A 154 -21.13 29.80 -9.35
N GLY A 155 -21.38 29.91 -8.05
CA GLY A 155 -22.32 29.04 -7.35
C GLY A 155 -21.87 27.57 -7.30
N ILE A 156 -20.55 27.31 -7.32
CA ILE A 156 -19.98 25.97 -7.21
C ILE A 156 -20.30 25.41 -5.82
N LYS A 157 -20.81 24.20 -5.74
CA LYS A 157 -21.22 23.59 -4.46
C LYS A 157 -20.03 23.29 -3.55
N SER A 158 -18.95 22.77 -4.11
CA SER A 158 -17.73 22.43 -3.36
C SER A 158 -16.53 22.34 -4.28
N ILE A 159 -15.35 22.60 -3.74
CA ILE A 159 -14.06 22.41 -4.40
C ILE A 159 -13.18 21.58 -3.47
N SER A 160 -12.54 20.56 -4.02
CA SER A 160 -11.54 19.75 -3.34
C SER A 160 -10.19 19.94 -4.00
N TYR A 161 -9.14 20.07 -3.22
CA TYR A 161 -7.78 20.25 -3.73
C TYR A 161 -6.99 18.97 -3.58
N TYR A 162 -6.31 18.58 -4.65
CA TYR A 162 -5.46 17.38 -4.63
C TYR A 162 -4.35 17.49 -3.58
N ASN A 163 -3.75 18.68 -3.42
CA ASN A 163 -2.68 18.90 -2.45
C ASN A 163 -3.14 18.69 -1.00
N SER A 164 -4.33 19.16 -0.64
CA SER A 164 -4.85 18.94 0.73
C SER A 164 -5.17 17.46 0.97
N ILE A 165 -5.76 16.78 0.01
CA ILE A 165 -5.99 15.33 0.10
C ILE A 165 -4.64 14.59 0.25
N SER A 166 -3.65 14.96 -0.56
CA SER A 166 -2.31 14.37 -0.50
C SER A 166 -1.60 14.66 0.83
N SER A 167 -1.73 15.86 1.40
CA SER A 167 -1.15 16.20 2.71
C SER A 167 -1.80 15.40 3.84
N ASP A 168 -3.11 15.27 3.87
CA ASP A 168 -3.85 14.48 4.86
C ASP A 168 -3.43 12.99 4.81
N PHE A 169 -3.24 12.46 3.59
CA PHE A 169 -2.68 11.12 3.40
C PHE A 169 -1.24 11.01 3.92
N ASN A 170 -0.38 11.98 3.62
CA ASN A 170 1.00 11.99 4.07
C ASN A 170 1.11 12.09 5.60
N ASP A 171 0.27 12.86 6.26
CA ASP A 171 0.21 12.97 7.71
C ASP A 171 -0.24 11.65 8.35
N THR A 172 -1.22 10.98 7.75
CA THR A 172 -1.65 9.65 8.16
C THR A 172 -0.53 8.62 8.01
N ILE A 173 0.15 8.59 6.84
CA ILE A 173 1.28 7.69 6.58
C ILE A 173 2.45 7.98 7.53
N SER A 174 2.72 9.26 7.81
CA SER A 174 3.76 9.66 8.76
C SER A 174 3.48 9.13 10.18
N SER A 175 2.23 9.22 10.62
CA SER A 175 1.79 8.66 11.90
C SER A 175 1.94 7.12 11.94
N LEU A 176 1.62 6.42 10.86
CA LEU A 176 1.83 4.98 10.73
C LEU A 176 3.32 4.61 10.74
N SER A 177 4.19 5.49 10.21
CA SER A 177 5.65 5.28 10.25
C SER A 177 6.20 5.24 11.67
N ILE A 178 5.68 6.06 12.58
CA ILE A 178 6.07 6.04 14.00
C ILE A 178 5.71 4.69 14.63
N ILE A 179 4.50 4.20 14.38
CA ILE A 179 4.05 2.87 14.85
C ILE A 179 4.97 1.77 14.31
N THR A 180 5.34 1.85 13.04
CA THR A 180 6.24 0.90 12.40
C THR A 180 7.62 0.88 13.08
N VAL A 181 8.19 2.03 13.39
CA VAL A 181 9.46 2.14 14.11
C VAL A 181 9.37 1.52 15.51
N ILE A 182 8.29 1.77 16.25
CA ILE A 182 8.05 1.18 17.57
C ILE A 182 7.98 -0.36 17.46
N LEU A 183 7.28 -0.89 16.44
CA LEU A 183 7.18 -2.32 16.20
C LEU A 183 8.54 -2.94 15.86
N ILE A 184 9.36 -2.29 15.03
CA ILE A 184 10.71 -2.76 14.70
C ILE A 184 11.59 -2.81 15.96
N ILE A 185 11.56 -1.77 16.80
CA ILE A 185 12.32 -1.74 18.06
C ILE A 185 11.83 -2.85 18.99
N SER A 186 10.53 -3.01 19.17
CA SER A 186 9.95 -4.05 20.03
C SER A 186 10.29 -5.46 19.57
N ALA A 187 10.20 -5.72 18.25
CA ALA A 187 10.58 -6.98 17.65
C ALA A 187 12.09 -7.26 17.81
N GLY A 188 12.93 -6.23 17.66
CA GLY A 188 14.36 -6.30 17.88
C GLY A 188 14.73 -6.61 19.34
N LEU A 189 14.07 -5.99 20.30
CA LEU A 189 14.24 -6.27 21.72
C LEU A 189 13.81 -7.70 22.07
N LEU A 190 12.69 -8.18 21.52
CA LEU A 190 12.24 -9.54 21.69
C LEU A 190 13.26 -10.54 21.11
N ALA A 191 13.72 -10.31 19.89
CA ALA A 191 14.75 -11.12 19.25
C ALA A 191 16.04 -11.14 20.08
N PHE A 192 16.47 -9.99 20.62
CA PHE A 192 17.62 -9.89 21.51
C PHE A 192 17.46 -10.79 22.74
N VAL A 193 16.33 -10.68 23.45
CA VAL A 193 16.09 -11.49 24.67
C VAL A 193 16.08 -12.98 24.36
N VAL A 194 15.40 -13.39 23.29
CA VAL A 194 15.32 -14.80 22.88
C VAL A 194 16.69 -15.35 22.49
N LEU A 195 17.43 -14.63 21.62
CA LEU A 195 18.77 -15.06 21.20
C LEU A 195 19.75 -15.06 22.37
N TYR A 196 19.69 -14.05 23.24
CA TYR A 196 20.52 -13.98 24.44
C TYR A 196 20.29 -15.20 25.35
N ASN A 197 19.02 -15.56 25.60
CA ASN A 197 18.67 -16.72 26.39
C ASN A 197 19.12 -18.03 25.72
N LEU A 198 18.90 -18.16 24.42
CA LEU A 198 19.33 -19.35 23.66
C LEU A 198 20.84 -19.54 23.72
N ILE A 199 21.61 -18.49 23.46
CA ILE A 199 23.09 -18.56 23.55
C ILE A 199 23.54 -18.86 24.99
N ASN A 200 22.85 -18.32 25.98
CA ASN A 200 23.15 -18.54 27.39
C ASN A 200 22.99 -20.02 27.79
N VAL A 201 21.89 -20.66 27.34
CA VAL A 201 21.63 -22.07 27.54
C VAL A 201 22.68 -22.92 26.82
N ASN A 202 22.89 -22.67 25.52
CA ASN A 202 23.90 -23.38 24.71
C ASN A 202 25.30 -23.26 25.33
N LEU A 203 25.65 -22.06 25.83
CA LEU A 203 26.95 -21.85 26.48
C LEU A 203 27.07 -22.66 27.78
N SER A 204 26.02 -22.72 28.59
CA SER A 204 25.98 -23.47 29.85
C SER A 204 26.06 -24.97 29.62
N GLU A 205 25.41 -25.50 28.60
CA GLU A 205 25.46 -26.92 28.23
C GLU A 205 26.84 -27.36 27.70
N ARG A 206 27.53 -26.45 26.98
CA ARG A 206 28.83 -26.74 26.34
C ARG A 206 30.03 -26.19 27.14
N ILE A 207 29.82 -25.78 28.38
CA ILE A 207 30.87 -25.11 29.19
C ILE A 207 32.13 -25.97 29.31
N ARG A 208 31.98 -27.30 29.42
CA ARG A 208 33.11 -28.25 29.51
C ARG A 208 33.87 -28.36 28.18
N GLU A 209 33.17 -28.43 27.06
CA GLU A 209 33.80 -28.47 25.74
C GLU A 209 34.62 -27.20 25.51
N ILE A 210 34.03 -26.05 25.87
CA ILE A 210 34.66 -24.73 25.75
C ILE A 210 35.89 -24.64 26.66
N ALA A 211 35.80 -25.13 27.90
CA ALA A 211 36.93 -25.16 28.84
C ALA A 211 38.06 -26.06 28.31
N THR A 212 37.74 -27.22 27.74
CA THR A 212 38.71 -28.15 27.14
C THR A 212 39.46 -27.52 25.98
N ILE A 213 38.75 -26.85 25.09
CA ILE A 213 39.33 -26.13 23.93
C ILE A 213 40.26 -25.00 24.40
N LYS A 214 39.88 -24.26 25.44
CA LYS A 214 40.71 -23.20 26.03
C LYS A 214 41.99 -23.78 26.68
N VAL A 215 41.89 -24.91 27.38
CA VAL A 215 43.07 -25.59 27.98
C VAL A 215 44.04 -26.12 26.92
N LEU A 216 43.53 -26.51 25.75
CA LEU A 216 44.33 -26.88 24.58
C LEU A 216 45.08 -25.71 23.94
N GLY A 217 44.89 -24.47 24.44
CA GLY A 217 45.66 -23.30 24.02
C GLY A 217 44.95 -22.42 22.98
N PHE A 218 43.68 -22.65 22.68
CA PHE A 218 42.92 -21.79 21.77
C PHE A 218 42.63 -20.42 22.41
N TYR A 219 42.74 -19.36 21.64
CA TYR A 219 42.42 -17.99 22.08
C TYR A 219 40.92 -17.77 22.22
N ASP A 220 40.52 -16.87 23.12
CA ASP A 220 39.11 -16.52 23.36
C ASP A 220 38.31 -16.15 22.09
N LYS A 221 38.98 -15.53 21.10
CA LYS A 221 38.36 -15.21 19.80
C LYS A 221 38.06 -16.43 18.94
N GLU A 222 38.93 -17.45 18.99
CA GLU A 222 38.75 -18.67 18.20
C GLU A 222 37.60 -19.51 18.77
N VAL A 223 37.56 -19.61 20.10
CA VAL A 223 36.47 -20.27 20.83
C VAL A 223 35.14 -19.55 20.58
N ALA A 224 35.13 -18.19 20.62
CA ALA A 224 33.96 -17.42 20.33
C ALA A 224 33.45 -17.65 18.88
N ASN A 225 34.34 -17.64 17.90
CA ASN A 225 33.99 -17.93 16.51
C ASN A 225 33.38 -19.31 16.32
N TYR A 226 33.88 -20.33 17.04
CA TYR A 226 33.32 -21.68 17.01
C TYR A 226 31.86 -21.68 17.49
N VAL A 227 31.58 -21.09 18.65
CA VAL A 227 30.24 -21.04 19.24
C VAL A 227 29.29 -20.18 18.39
N TYR A 228 29.75 -19.03 17.89
CA TYR A 228 28.88 -18.08 17.15
C TYR A 228 28.58 -18.52 15.74
N ARG A 229 29.41 -19.35 15.12
CA ARG A 229 29.19 -19.90 13.78
C ARG A 229 27.84 -20.61 13.68
N GLU A 230 27.46 -21.39 14.66
CA GLU A 230 26.18 -22.08 14.72
C GLU A 230 25.00 -21.06 14.81
N ASN A 231 25.14 -20.10 15.73
CA ASN A 231 24.12 -19.05 15.91
C ASN A 231 23.93 -18.17 14.68
N ILE A 232 25.02 -17.86 13.97
CA ILE A 232 24.94 -17.07 12.71
C ILE A 232 24.19 -17.87 11.65
N ILE A 233 24.48 -19.14 11.48
CA ILE A 233 23.80 -19.99 10.51
C ILE A 233 22.31 -20.10 10.84
N LEU A 234 21.95 -20.34 12.10
CA LEU A 234 20.57 -20.39 12.54
C LEU A 234 19.86 -19.05 12.34
N SER A 235 20.53 -17.93 12.59
CA SER A 235 19.98 -16.59 12.37
C SER A 235 19.72 -16.32 10.88
N ILE A 236 20.60 -16.75 9.99
CA ILE A 236 20.40 -16.61 8.53
C ILE A 236 19.22 -17.45 8.07
N ILE A 237 19.14 -18.72 8.49
CA ILE A 237 18.01 -19.59 8.15
C ILE A 237 16.70 -19.01 8.68
N GLY A 238 16.69 -18.57 9.95
CA GLY A 238 15.56 -17.93 10.58
C GLY A 238 15.11 -16.65 9.87
N ALA A 239 16.07 -15.83 9.41
CA ALA A 239 15.78 -14.61 8.65
C ALA A 239 15.11 -14.93 7.29
N ILE A 240 15.60 -15.95 6.57
CA ILE A 240 15.00 -16.35 5.28
C ILE A 240 13.57 -16.87 5.48
N ILE A 241 13.36 -17.73 6.46
CA ILE A 241 12.02 -18.25 6.80
C ILE A 241 11.12 -17.09 7.25
N GLY A 242 11.63 -16.20 8.10
CA GLY A 242 10.93 -15.02 8.60
C GLY A 242 10.48 -14.06 7.49
N LEU A 243 11.31 -13.86 6.46
CA LEU A 243 10.93 -13.06 5.28
C LEU A 243 9.78 -13.71 4.50
N GLY A 244 9.80 -15.05 4.36
CA GLY A 244 8.71 -15.79 3.73
C GLY A 244 7.39 -15.66 4.50
N LEU A 245 7.42 -15.88 5.79
CA LEU A 245 6.27 -15.74 6.68
C LEU A 245 5.78 -14.27 6.73
N GLY A 246 6.71 -13.31 6.74
CA GLY A 246 6.41 -11.88 6.69
C GLY A 246 5.65 -11.48 5.43
N LYS A 247 6.00 -12.03 4.26
CA LYS A 247 5.26 -11.82 3.01
C LYS A 247 3.84 -12.36 3.09
N ILE A 248 3.65 -13.55 3.66
CA ILE A 248 2.31 -14.16 3.83
C ILE A 248 1.47 -13.28 4.77
N LEU A 249 2.04 -12.89 5.91
CA LEU A 249 1.37 -12.05 6.89
C LEU A 249 1.02 -10.68 6.30
N HIS A 250 1.93 -10.04 5.56
CA HIS A 250 1.67 -8.78 4.87
C HIS A 250 0.48 -8.91 3.90
N SER A 251 0.46 -9.96 3.08
CA SER A 251 -0.64 -10.19 2.14
C SER A 251 -1.98 -10.39 2.86
N TYR A 252 -1.97 -11.10 3.98
CA TYR A 252 -3.17 -11.28 4.82
C TYR A 252 -3.66 -9.95 5.42
N ILE A 253 -2.74 -9.18 6.03
CA ILE A 253 -3.07 -7.88 6.62
C ILE A 253 -3.65 -6.93 5.56
N MET A 254 -3.03 -6.83 4.38
CA MET A 254 -3.53 -5.99 3.29
C MET A 254 -4.93 -6.40 2.81
N THR A 255 -5.28 -7.69 2.93
CA THR A 255 -6.63 -8.15 2.61
C THR A 255 -7.65 -7.78 3.69
N VAL A 256 -7.25 -7.82 4.96
CA VAL A 256 -8.14 -7.52 6.09
C VAL A 256 -8.39 -6.02 6.26
N ILE A 257 -7.38 -5.19 5.96
CA ILE A 257 -7.48 -3.72 6.05
C ILE A 257 -8.20 -3.12 4.82
N GLU A 258 -8.38 -3.90 3.76
CA GLU A 258 -9.03 -3.43 2.53
C GLU A 258 -10.43 -2.89 2.84
N MET A 259 -10.63 -1.59 2.62
CA MET A 259 -11.92 -0.92 2.80
C MET A 259 -12.77 -1.04 1.53
N ASP A 260 -14.08 -0.75 1.66
CA ASP A 260 -14.99 -0.82 0.52
C ASP A 260 -14.57 0.09 -0.65
N ASP A 261 -14.06 1.28 -0.33
CA ASP A 261 -13.71 2.31 -1.32
C ASP A 261 -12.20 2.45 -1.57
N VAL A 262 -11.35 1.65 -0.93
CA VAL A 262 -9.89 1.78 -1.06
C VAL A 262 -9.25 0.42 -1.28
N ILE A 263 -8.42 0.32 -2.30
CA ILE A 263 -7.58 -0.86 -2.55
C ILE A 263 -6.13 -0.57 -2.19
N PHE A 264 -5.56 -1.43 -1.35
CA PHE A 264 -4.14 -1.35 -1.02
C PHE A 264 -3.33 -2.30 -1.90
N PRO A 265 -2.28 -1.81 -2.60
CA PRO A 265 -1.42 -2.68 -3.39
C PRO A 265 -0.66 -3.63 -2.48
N LYS A 266 -0.72 -4.94 -2.78
CA LYS A 266 0.01 -5.99 -2.04
C LYS A 266 1.47 -6.11 -2.45
N MET A 267 2.06 -5.03 -2.98
CA MET A 267 3.44 -5.03 -3.46
C MET A 267 4.41 -4.73 -2.32
N ILE A 268 5.40 -5.59 -2.16
CA ILE A 268 6.57 -5.33 -1.30
C ILE A 268 7.75 -5.06 -2.23
N PHE A 269 8.37 -3.91 -2.08
CA PHE A 269 9.55 -3.55 -2.87
C PHE A 269 10.74 -4.45 -2.49
N TRP A 270 11.52 -4.84 -3.47
CA TRP A 270 12.67 -5.73 -3.29
C TRP A 270 13.69 -5.23 -2.25
N TYR A 271 13.90 -3.92 -2.16
CA TYR A 271 14.80 -3.32 -1.16
C TYR A 271 14.30 -3.53 0.28
N SER A 272 12.99 -3.66 0.51
CA SER A 272 12.44 -3.94 1.84
C SER A 272 12.89 -5.30 2.38
N TYR A 273 13.02 -6.30 1.51
CA TYR A 273 13.58 -7.61 1.89
C TYR A 273 15.04 -7.50 2.32
N ILE A 274 15.84 -6.73 1.58
CA ILE A 274 17.26 -6.51 1.90
C ILE A 274 17.41 -5.76 3.23
N ILE A 275 16.65 -4.70 3.43
CA ILE A 275 16.68 -3.91 4.67
C ILE A 275 16.28 -4.78 5.86
N SER A 276 15.20 -5.54 5.76
CA SER A 276 14.74 -6.42 6.85
C SER A 276 15.77 -7.50 7.17
N PHE A 277 16.39 -8.10 6.15
CA PHE A 277 17.47 -9.07 6.34
C PHE A 277 18.67 -8.43 7.02
N ALA A 278 19.12 -7.26 6.56
CA ALA A 278 20.24 -6.54 7.14
C ALA A 278 19.99 -6.17 8.61
N ILE A 279 18.81 -5.68 8.95
CA ILE A 279 18.42 -5.37 10.34
C ILE A 279 18.50 -6.63 11.20
N THR A 280 17.99 -7.76 10.73
CA THR A 280 18.05 -9.05 11.47
C THR A 280 19.49 -9.48 11.74
N ILE A 281 20.38 -9.37 10.75
CA ILE A 281 21.80 -9.69 10.91
C ILE A 281 22.48 -8.73 11.90
N VAL A 282 22.18 -7.43 11.84
CA VAL A 282 22.72 -6.43 12.78
C VAL A 282 22.32 -6.79 14.22
N PHE A 283 21.06 -7.14 14.48
CA PHE A 283 20.63 -7.59 15.79
C PHE A 283 21.38 -8.87 16.23
N GLY A 284 21.55 -9.84 15.33
CA GLY A 284 22.34 -11.05 15.63
C GLY A 284 23.80 -10.74 16.01
N ILE A 285 24.43 -9.80 15.33
CA ILE A 285 25.79 -9.34 15.65
C ILE A 285 25.82 -8.67 17.03
N ILE A 286 24.86 -7.79 17.35
CA ILE A 286 24.77 -7.10 18.66
C ILE A 286 24.67 -8.14 19.79
N VAL A 287 23.83 -9.17 19.63
CA VAL A 287 23.70 -10.25 20.61
C VAL A 287 25.02 -11.00 20.79
N ASN A 288 25.66 -11.39 19.68
CA ASN A 288 26.95 -12.10 19.73
C ASN A 288 28.04 -11.27 20.42
N LEU A 289 28.12 -9.97 20.15
CA LEU A 289 29.06 -9.05 20.80
C LEU A 289 28.81 -8.94 22.32
N THR A 290 27.56 -8.88 22.72
CA THR A 290 27.18 -8.84 24.15
C THR A 290 27.58 -10.11 24.87
N MET A 291 27.41 -11.26 24.22
CA MET A 291 27.73 -12.56 24.77
C MET A 291 29.26 -12.85 24.80
N TYR A 292 30.06 -12.20 23.95
CA TYR A 292 31.51 -12.33 23.93
C TYR A 292 32.12 -12.02 25.31
N ASN A 293 31.66 -10.98 25.98
CA ASN A 293 32.12 -10.60 27.31
C ASN A 293 31.82 -11.70 28.38
N LYS A 294 30.74 -12.45 28.19
CA LYS A 294 30.36 -13.54 29.07
C LYS A 294 31.22 -14.77 28.81
N LEU A 295 31.47 -15.12 27.55
CA LEU A 295 32.32 -16.22 27.13
C LEU A 295 33.76 -16.06 27.63
N LYS A 296 34.29 -14.85 27.63
CA LYS A 296 35.62 -14.52 28.14
C LYS A 296 35.76 -14.80 29.65
N LYS A 297 34.67 -14.65 30.42
CA LYS A 297 34.67 -14.83 31.89
C LYS A 297 34.54 -16.28 32.37
N ILE A 298 34.45 -17.26 31.48
CA ILE A 298 34.34 -18.67 31.85
C ILE A 298 35.67 -19.15 32.46
N PRO A 299 35.68 -19.58 33.75
CA PRO A 299 36.88 -20.03 34.42
C PRO A 299 37.28 -21.41 33.92
N MET A 300 38.52 -21.57 33.39
CA MET A 300 39.01 -22.80 32.79
C MET A 300 39.12 -23.97 33.79
N VAL A 301 39.57 -23.69 35.01
CA VAL A 301 39.91 -24.71 36.00
C VAL A 301 38.70 -25.22 36.77
N GLU A 302 37.78 -24.33 37.14
CA GLU A 302 36.56 -24.69 37.88
C GLU A 302 35.57 -25.50 37.06
N SER A 303 35.50 -25.18 35.74
CA SER A 303 34.58 -25.88 34.82
C SER A 303 34.97 -27.33 34.54
N LEU A 304 36.21 -27.71 34.78
CA LEU A 304 36.70 -29.09 34.66
C LEU A 304 36.64 -29.84 36.01
N LYS A 305 36.60 -29.13 37.16
CA LYS A 305 36.58 -29.74 38.50
C LYS A 305 35.17 -30.11 39.01
N SER A 306 34.08 -29.66 38.38
CA SER A 306 32.72 -29.91 38.86
C SER A 306 32.19 -31.32 38.54
N VAL A 307 33.01 -32.36 38.76
CA VAL A 307 32.61 -33.76 38.72
C VAL A 307 33.22 -34.50 39.92
N GLU A 308 32.74 -34.17 41.05
CA GLU A 308 32.66 -35.05 42.23
C GLU A 308 31.36 -34.79 42.97
#